data_cfa6bcb9e9798a035b61d9703ef11efa
#
_entry.id   cfa6bcb9e9798a035b61d9703ef11efa
#
_cell.length_a   1.000
_cell.length_b   1.000
_cell.length_c   1.000
_cell.angle_alpha   90.00
_cell.angle_beta   90.00
_cell.angle_gamma   90.00
#
_symmetry.space_group_name_H-M   'P 1'
#
loop_
_entity.id
_entity.type
_entity.pdbx_description
1 polymer ?
#
loop_
_entity_poly.entity_id
_entity_poly.type
_entity_poly.pdbx_seq_one_letter_code
_entity_poly.pdbx_strand_id
1 'polypeptide(L)'
;MRLAIRHVTHYRFAEPVAHGLQRLRLTPKTTHDQHIREWSMAFEGAKLELEYDDHNVNHVTLVSVLPGAEEVVVRCEGLVDTEDNAGLIGWHAGHLPRWAFLGQTRRTQAGPGLRALAAAVRRADGDMLATLHDLSAAI
;
A
#
# COMPACT_ATOMS: atom_id res chain seq x y z
N MET A 1 3.42 20.66 -1.18
CA MET A 1 2.45 20.80 -2.31
C MET A 1 1.09 20.28 -1.84
N ARG A 2 -0.02 20.90 -2.31
CA ARG A 2 -1.38 20.37 -2.01
C ARG A 2 -1.89 19.58 -3.19
N LEU A 3 -2.39 18.37 -2.91
CA LEU A 3 -2.95 17.45 -3.88
C LEU A 3 -4.43 17.20 -3.57
N ALA A 4 -5.29 17.36 -4.56
CA ALA A 4 -6.63 16.82 -4.55
C ALA A 4 -6.61 15.45 -5.22
N ILE A 5 -6.97 14.41 -4.48
CA ILE A 5 -6.91 13.03 -4.93
C ILE A 5 -8.33 12.53 -5.18
N ARG A 6 -8.54 11.90 -6.32
CA ARG A 6 -9.72 11.13 -6.64
C ARG A 6 -9.28 9.81 -7.28
N HIS A 7 -9.60 8.71 -6.60
CA HIS A 7 -9.26 7.36 -7.07
C HIS A 7 -10.51 6.49 -7.09
N VAL A 8 -10.81 5.89 -8.24
CA VAL A 8 -11.98 5.03 -8.42
C VAL A 8 -11.52 3.66 -8.90
N THR A 9 -11.96 2.63 -8.20
CA THR A 9 -11.69 1.23 -8.57
C THR A 9 -13.00 0.52 -8.85
N HIS A 10 -13.08 -0.16 -9.99
CA HIS A 10 -14.21 -0.99 -10.39
C HIS A 10 -13.82 -2.46 -10.37
N TYR A 11 -14.55 -3.26 -9.61
CA TYR A 11 -14.45 -4.71 -9.62
C TYR A 11 -15.70 -5.27 -10.29
N ARG A 12 -15.54 -5.91 -11.44
CA ARG A 12 -16.62 -6.57 -12.16
C ARG A 12 -16.48 -8.07 -12.03
N PHE A 13 -17.57 -8.72 -11.76
CA PHE A 13 -17.65 -10.17 -11.57
C PHE A 13 -18.30 -10.80 -12.79
N ALA A 14 -17.84 -11.99 -13.18
CA ALA A 14 -18.43 -12.74 -14.30
C ALA A 14 -19.84 -13.27 -13.97
N GLU A 15 -20.11 -13.47 -12.68
CA GLU A 15 -21.41 -13.91 -12.15
C GLU A 15 -21.77 -13.10 -10.91
N PRO A 16 -23.07 -12.93 -10.59
CA PRO A 16 -23.49 -12.24 -9.38
C PRO A 16 -22.89 -12.88 -8.12
N VAL A 17 -22.33 -12.05 -7.25
CA VAL A 17 -21.67 -12.51 -6.03
C VAL A 17 -22.72 -12.87 -4.98
N ALA A 18 -22.72 -14.12 -4.52
CA ALA A 18 -23.61 -14.56 -3.44
C ALA A 18 -23.15 -14.02 -2.08
N HIS A 19 -21.83 -14.01 -1.83
CA HIS A 19 -21.23 -13.53 -0.61
C HIS A 19 -19.76 -13.16 -0.85
N GLY A 20 -19.31 -12.04 -0.27
CA GLY A 20 -17.91 -11.61 -0.39
C GLY A 20 -17.53 -10.61 0.70
N LEU A 21 -16.30 -10.70 1.17
CA LEU A 21 -15.68 -9.72 2.07
C LEU A 21 -14.41 -9.20 1.43
N GLN A 22 -14.24 -7.88 1.45
CA GLN A 22 -13.02 -7.22 1.01
C GLN A 22 -12.42 -6.42 2.16
N ARG A 23 -11.11 -6.56 2.32
CA ARG A 23 -10.32 -5.81 3.29
C ARG A 23 -9.49 -4.78 2.55
N LEU A 24 -9.88 -3.53 2.70
CA LEU A 24 -9.28 -2.39 2.02
C LEU A 24 -8.24 -1.71 2.90
N ARG A 25 -7.14 -1.25 2.31
CA ARG A 25 -6.11 -0.41 2.91
C ARG A 25 -5.87 0.78 1.99
N LEU A 26 -6.87 1.63 1.88
CA LEU A 26 -6.90 2.76 0.94
C LEU A 26 -6.89 4.11 1.64
N THR A 27 -6.90 4.12 2.98
CA THR A 27 -6.75 5.34 3.77
C THR A 27 -5.25 5.66 3.91
N PRO A 28 -4.79 6.81 3.39
CA PRO A 28 -3.39 7.21 3.52
C PRO A 28 -3.05 7.56 4.96
N LYS A 29 -1.77 7.41 5.32
CA LYS A 29 -1.26 7.76 6.66
C LYS A 29 -0.68 9.17 6.64
N THR A 30 -0.88 9.91 7.72
CA THR A 30 -0.07 11.08 7.98
C THR A 30 1.34 10.65 8.38
N THR A 31 2.34 11.22 7.73
CA THR A 31 3.78 11.03 7.98
C THR A 31 4.43 12.40 8.18
N HIS A 32 5.74 12.47 8.37
CA HIS A 32 6.43 13.75 8.54
C HIS A 32 6.46 14.60 7.25
N ASP A 33 6.27 13.97 6.10
CA ASP A 33 6.28 14.58 4.76
C ASP A 33 4.91 14.56 4.06
N GLN A 34 3.88 14.02 4.74
CA GLN A 34 2.54 13.91 4.21
C GLN A 34 1.49 14.16 5.30
N HIS A 35 0.64 15.16 5.10
CA HIS A 35 -0.46 15.48 6.01
C HIS A 35 -1.80 15.29 5.32
N ILE A 36 -2.61 14.38 5.85
CA ILE A 36 -3.96 14.14 5.35
C ILE A 36 -4.88 15.21 5.94
N ARG A 37 -5.47 16.04 5.08
CA ARG A 37 -6.43 17.09 5.48
C ARG A 37 -7.84 16.56 5.52
N GLU A 38 -8.20 15.83 4.46
CA GLU A 38 -9.52 15.24 4.28
C GLU A 38 -9.34 13.91 3.56
N TRP A 39 -10.12 12.92 3.95
CA TRP A 39 -10.18 11.64 3.25
C TRP A 39 -11.55 11.01 3.44
N SER A 40 -12.14 10.52 2.37
CA SER A 40 -13.41 9.81 2.39
C SER A 40 -13.38 8.62 1.45
N MET A 41 -14.18 7.60 1.78
CA MET A 41 -14.44 6.46 0.90
C MET A 41 -15.94 6.27 0.74
N ALA A 42 -16.35 5.97 -0.48
CA ALA A 42 -17.73 5.61 -0.82
C ALA A 42 -17.77 4.29 -1.59
N PHE A 43 -18.81 3.52 -1.39
CA PHE A 43 -18.96 2.17 -1.94
C PHE A 43 -20.28 2.06 -2.69
N GLU A 44 -20.25 1.41 -3.87
CA GLU A 44 -21.43 0.92 -4.57
C GLU A 44 -21.31 -0.59 -4.72
N GLY A 45 -22.39 -1.33 -4.58
CA GLY A 45 -22.39 -2.79 -4.58
C GLY A 45 -21.74 -3.45 -3.36
N ALA A 46 -21.36 -2.65 -2.36
CA ALA A 46 -20.78 -3.12 -1.11
C ALA A 46 -21.21 -2.24 0.07
N LYS A 47 -21.10 -2.77 1.28
CA LYS A 47 -21.45 -2.12 2.53
C LYS A 47 -20.27 -2.12 3.47
N LEU A 48 -20.03 -0.98 4.13
CA LEU A 48 -19.05 -0.88 5.23
C LEU A 48 -19.52 -1.72 6.41
N GLU A 49 -18.67 -2.58 6.93
CA GLU A 49 -18.92 -3.40 8.11
C GLU A 49 -18.21 -2.86 9.35
N LEU A 50 -16.90 -2.64 9.25
CA LEU A 50 -16.09 -2.11 10.35
C LEU A 50 -14.77 -1.51 9.85
N GLU A 51 -14.14 -0.73 10.71
CA GLU A 51 -12.82 -0.17 10.50
C GLU A 51 -11.93 -0.46 11.71
N TYR A 52 -10.64 -0.67 11.47
CA TYR A 52 -9.64 -0.92 12.52
C TYR A 52 -8.23 -0.65 12.01
N ASP A 53 -7.28 -0.49 12.93
CA ASP A 53 -5.86 -0.43 12.59
C ASP A 53 -5.21 -1.80 12.73
N ASP A 54 -4.50 -2.25 11.69
CA ASP A 54 -3.77 -3.52 11.73
C ASP A 54 -2.39 -3.37 12.42
N HIS A 55 -1.69 -4.48 12.60
CA HIS A 55 -0.38 -4.53 13.25
C HIS A 55 0.73 -3.76 12.50
N ASN A 56 0.51 -3.35 11.26
CA ASN A 56 1.38 -2.48 10.47
C ASN A 56 0.92 -1.01 10.53
N VAL A 57 0.00 -0.69 11.44
CA VAL A 57 -0.61 0.63 11.57
C VAL A 57 -1.29 1.07 10.26
N ASN A 58 -1.82 0.12 9.49
CA ASN A 58 -2.69 0.47 8.36
C ASN A 58 -4.11 0.60 8.85
N HIS A 59 -4.77 1.69 8.50
CA HIS A 59 -6.21 1.79 8.64
C HIS A 59 -6.88 0.84 7.65
N VAL A 60 -7.63 -0.11 8.18
CA VAL A 60 -8.29 -1.18 7.41
C VAL A 60 -9.78 -0.94 7.43
N THR A 61 -10.36 -0.88 6.25
CA THR A 61 -11.81 -0.81 6.05
C THR A 61 -12.30 -2.17 5.55
N LEU A 62 -13.16 -2.84 6.30
CA LEU A 62 -13.78 -4.09 5.91
C LEU A 62 -15.15 -3.80 5.29
N VAL A 63 -15.34 -4.29 4.08
CA VAL A 63 -16.61 -4.15 3.35
C VAL A 63 -17.15 -5.53 2.95
N SER A 64 -18.47 -5.71 3.04
CA SER A 64 -19.18 -6.85 2.48
C SER A 64 -19.74 -6.50 1.11
N VAL A 65 -19.58 -7.42 0.15
CA VAL A 65 -20.23 -7.33 -1.15
C VAL A 65 -21.71 -7.62 -0.97
N LEU A 66 -22.57 -6.79 -1.54
CA LEU A 66 -24.01 -7.01 -1.46
C LEU A 66 -24.39 -8.25 -2.25
N PRO A 67 -25.29 -9.09 -1.70
CA PRO A 67 -25.77 -10.28 -2.41
C PRO A 67 -26.36 -9.92 -3.78
N GLY A 68 -25.94 -10.64 -4.82
CA GLY A 68 -26.37 -10.40 -6.18
C GLY A 68 -25.64 -9.27 -6.91
N ALA A 69 -24.65 -8.62 -6.30
CA ALA A 69 -23.88 -7.59 -6.97
C ALA A 69 -23.02 -8.20 -8.09
N GLU A 70 -23.03 -7.57 -9.26
CA GLU A 70 -22.18 -7.88 -10.40
C GLU A 70 -20.99 -6.91 -10.50
N GLU A 71 -21.06 -5.81 -9.77
CA GLU A 71 -19.99 -4.81 -9.70
C GLU A 71 -19.86 -4.27 -8.27
N VAL A 72 -18.64 -3.98 -7.87
CA VAL A 72 -18.30 -3.17 -6.69
C VAL A 72 -17.47 -1.99 -7.14
N VAL A 73 -17.89 -0.79 -6.78
CA VAL A 73 -17.13 0.45 -7.01
C VAL A 73 -16.66 0.99 -5.67
N VAL A 74 -15.37 1.27 -5.59
CA VAL A 74 -14.75 1.95 -4.46
C VAL A 74 -14.24 3.31 -4.93
N ARG A 75 -14.73 4.38 -4.33
CA ARG A 75 -14.26 5.76 -4.56
C ARG A 75 -13.53 6.26 -3.33
N CYS A 76 -12.31 6.76 -3.54
CA CYS A 76 -11.53 7.45 -2.54
C CYS A 76 -11.32 8.89 -2.99
N GLU A 77 -11.63 9.84 -2.13
CA GLU A 77 -11.44 11.27 -2.40
C GLU A 77 -10.84 11.95 -1.17
N GLY A 78 -9.92 12.90 -1.41
CA GLY A 78 -9.34 13.64 -0.31
C GLY A 78 -8.36 14.73 -0.71
N LEU A 79 -7.91 15.47 0.30
CA LEU A 79 -6.91 16.51 0.20
C LEU A 79 -5.69 16.12 1.03
N VAL A 80 -4.52 16.19 0.44
CA VAL A 80 -3.25 15.81 1.05
C VAL A 80 -2.23 16.91 0.81
N ASP A 81 -1.59 17.38 1.87
CA ASP A 81 -0.42 18.25 1.78
C ASP A 81 0.84 17.37 1.81
N THR A 82 1.75 17.56 0.86
CA THR A 82 3.04 16.88 0.80
C THR A 82 4.19 17.87 0.87
N GLU A 83 5.28 17.47 1.52
CA GLU A 83 6.54 18.18 1.58
C GLU A 83 7.63 17.39 0.85
N ASP A 84 8.56 18.08 0.21
CA ASP A 84 9.71 17.44 -0.43
C ASP A 84 10.83 17.25 0.61
N ASN A 85 11.07 16.02 0.99
CA ASN A 85 12.12 15.63 1.92
C ASN A 85 13.24 14.83 1.24
N ALA A 86 13.45 15.04 -0.05
CA ALA A 86 14.47 14.35 -0.86
C ALA A 86 14.38 12.81 -0.75
N GLY A 87 13.18 12.26 -0.63
CA GLY A 87 12.94 10.82 -0.50
C GLY A 87 13.21 10.23 0.89
N LEU A 88 13.51 11.06 1.90
CA LEU A 88 13.71 10.58 3.28
C LEU A 88 12.37 10.51 4.02
N ILE A 89 11.98 9.30 4.45
CA ILE A 89 10.69 9.07 5.12
C ILE A 89 10.80 9.22 6.66
N GLY A 90 11.99 9.30 7.22
CA GLY A 90 12.23 9.40 8.66
C GLY A 90 12.01 8.07 9.41
N TRP A 91 11.57 8.16 10.65
CA TRP A 91 11.34 6.98 11.50
C TRP A 91 10.01 6.31 11.11
N HIS A 92 10.03 4.96 11.05
CA HIS A 92 8.78 4.22 10.85
C HIS A 92 7.91 4.26 12.12
N ALA A 93 6.60 4.39 11.95
CA ALA A 93 5.63 4.44 13.06
C ALA A 93 5.16 3.05 13.54
N GLY A 94 5.57 1.97 12.88
CA GLY A 94 5.12 0.62 13.20
C GLY A 94 5.81 0.03 14.44
N HIS A 95 5.10 -0.86 15.15
CA HIS A 95 5.61 -1.54 16.34
C HIS A 95 6.48 -2.76 16.01
N LEU A 96 6.47 -3.24 14.77
CA LEU A 96 7.26 -4.40 14.37
C LEU A 96 8.74 -4.03 14.23
N PRO A 97 9.66 -4.79 14.82
CA PRO A 97 11.08 -4.55 14.66
C PRO A 97 11.51 -4.82 13.21
N ARG A 98 12.54 -4.10 12.75
CA ARG A 98 13.00 -4.16 11.35
C ARG A 98 13.37 -5.57 10.89
N TRP A 99 13.93 -6.39 11.76
CA TRP A 99 14.29 -7.78 11.42
C TRP A 99 13.08 -8.64 11.04
N ALA A 100 11.87 -8.31 11.52
CA ALA A 100 10.66 -9.03 11.14
C ALA A 100 10.35 -8.92 9.63
N PHE A 101 10.79 -7.81 9.00
CA PHE A 101 10.60 -7.59 7.56
C PHE A 101 11.69 -8.26 6.71
N LEU A 102 12.76 -8.73 7.32
CA LEU A 102 13.83 -9.46 6.63
C LEU A 102 13.54 -10.96 6.51
N GLY A 103 12.53 -11.45 7.24
CA GLY A 103 12.11 -12.84 7.20
C GLY A 103 11.53 -13.21 5.82
N GLN A 104 12.01 -14.32 5.26
CA GLN A 104 11.48 -14.84 4.00
C GLN A 104 10.22 -15.65 4.23
N THR A 105 9.23 -15.45 3.39
CA THR A 105 8.03 -16.28 3.30
C THR A 105 8.04 -17.03 1.97
N ARG A 106 7.16 -18.03 1.81
CA ARG A 106 7.02 -18.73 0.54
C ARG A 106 6.81 -17.79 -0.67
N ARG A 107 6.16 -16.62 -0.45
CA ARG A 107 5.90 -15.63 -1.52
C ARG A 107 7.03 -14.64 -1.73
N THR A 108 7.95 -14.49 -0.77
CA THR A 108 9.05 -13.52 -0.81
C THR A 108 10.42 -14.18 -0.94
N GLN A 109 10.48 -15.50 -1.18
CA GLN A 109 11.73 -16.18 -1.48
C GLN A 109 12.32 -15.66 -2.78
N ALA A 110 13.60 -15.25 -2.72
CA ALA A 110 14.31 -14.79 -3.89
C ALA A 110 14.56 -15.95 -4.89
N GLY A 111 14.00 -15.84 -6.07
CA GLY A 111 14.31 -16.72 -7.20
C GLY A 111 15.70 -16.46 -7.77
N PRO A 112 16.16 -17.27 -8.76
CA PRO A 112 17.49 -17.10 -9.36
C PRO A 112 17.70 -15.71 -9.96
N GLY A 113 16.71 -15.13 -10.64
CA GLY A 113 16.77 -13.79 -11.22
C GLY A 113 16.98 -12.70 -10.18
N LEU A 114 16.22 -12.72 -9.07
CA LEU A 114 16.41 -11.74 -7.98
C LEU A 114 17.78 -11.87 -7.31
N ARG A 115 18.29 -13.10 -7.16
CA ARG A 115 19.64 -13.32 -6.61
C ARG A 115 20.73 -12.81 -7.56
N ALA A 116 20.57 -13.02 -8.87
CA ALA A 116 21.50 -12.51 -9.86
C ALA A 116 21.51 -10.97 -9.90
N LEU A 117 20.33 -10.34 -9.88
CA LEU A 117 20.19 -8.89 -9.81
C LEU A 117 20.86 -8.32 -8.54
N ALA A 118 20.57 -8.89 -7.37
CA ALA A 118 21.17 -8.45 -6.11
C ALA A 118 22.71 -8.60 -6.11
N ALA A 119 23.24 -9.65 -6.74
CA ALA A 119 24.68 -9.82 -6.89
C ALA A 119 25.30 -8.78 -7.84
N ALA A 120 24.59 -8.44 -8.93
CA ALA A 120 25.08 -7.49 -9.93
C ALA A 120 25.18 -6.06 -9.41
N VAL A 121 24.24 -5.64 -8.53
CA VAL A 121 24.19 -4.26 -8.00
C VAL A 121 24.98 -4.10 -6.68
N ARG A 122 25.44 -5.20 -6.09
CA ARG A 122 26.17 -5.16 -4.81
C ARG A 122 27.53 -4.51 -4.98
N ARG A 123 27.78 -3.42 -4.26
CA ARG A 123 29.05 -2.69 -4.29
C ARG A 123 30.02 -3.22 -3.22
N ALA A 124 31.29 -3.32 -3.59
CA ALA A 124 32.35 -3.76 -2.66
C ALA A 124 32.72 -2.69 -1.63
N ASP A 125 32.50 -1.40 -1.94
CA ASP A 125 32.76 -0.26 -1.08
C ASP A 125 31.73 -0.08 0.05
N GLY A 126 30.60 -0.83 -0.01
CA GLY A 126 29.52 -0.76 0.98
C GLY A 126 28.66 0.51 0.87
N ASP A 127 28.81 1.33 -0.18
CA ASP A 127 27.95 2.48 -0.41
C ASP A 127 26.52 2.04 -0.68
N MET A 128 25.68 2.15 0.36
CA MET A 128 24.29 1.73 0.31
C MET A 128 23.46 2.60 -0.63
N LEU A 129 23.70 3.92 -0.64
CA LEU A 129 22.93 4.85 -1.46
C LEU A 129 23.21 4.62 -2.95
N ALA A 130 24.47 4.47 -3.32
CA ALA A 130 24.86 4.13 -4.69
C ALA A 130 24.30 2.74 -5.09
N THR A 131 24.32 1.75 -4.19
CA THR A 131 23.71 0.42 -4.45
C THR A 131 22.22 0.53 -4.74
N LEU A 132 21.48 1.38 -4.01
CA LEU A 132 20.04 1.58 -4.24
C LEU A 132 19.76 2.31 -5.56
N HIS A 133 20.61 3.26 -5.95
CA HIS A 133 20.52 3.90 -7.28
C HIS A 133 20.81 2.90 -8.42
N ASP A 134 21.84 2.07 -8.27
CA ASP A 134 22.17 1.03 -9.25
C ASP A 134 21.02 0.01 -9.38
N LEU A 135 20.42 -0.39 -8.25
CA LEU A 135 19.24 -1.26 -8.25
C LEU A 135 18.05 -0.63 -8.97
N SER A 136 17.75 0.65 -8.69
CA SER A 136 16.66 1.37 -9.34
C SER A 136 16.86 1.52 -10.85
N ALA A 137 18.11 1.67 -11.29
CA ALA A 137 18.44 1.77 -12.71
C ALA A 137 18.44 0.41 -13.43
N ALA A 138 18.56 -0.70 -12.70
CA ALA A 138 18.60 -2.06 -13.24
C ALA A 138 17.20 -2.71 -13.36
N ILE A 139 16.15 -2.12 -12.79
CA ILE A 139 14.74 -2.56 -12.87
C ILE A 139 13.98 -1.78 -13.93
#